data_ca5613b676e6394458632bd4741c0a1a
#
_entry.id   ca5613b676e6394458632bd4741c0a1a
#
_cell.length_a   1.000
_cell.length_b   1.000
_cell.length_c   1.000
_cell.angle_alpha   90.00
_cell.angle_beta   90.00
_cell.angle_gamma   90.00
#
_symmetry.space_group_name_H-M   'P 1'
#
loop_
_entity.id
_entity.type
_entity.pdbx_description
1 polymer ?
#
loop_
_entity_poly.entity_id
_entity_poly.type
_entity_poly.pdbx_seq_one_letter_code
_entity_poly.pdbx_strand_id
1 'polypeptide(L)'
;MRIALKSKRTISIIFSIVIALSISPNAFAVTPHETNIQIHQPIYDKIEAAILSILPEKEHYGLNDLNISELSLGQYIPSFEIVNNKLVPLDLYFYPIFDGENKVVSMAAITTVNGDTIVSISTAFVEQLQSIMPNCKVSIVYDSDGPYLLTQHTMIKLADYPMNMDFGRSNITAVNSSELQQANGVSLLGTKPLTPDLQIRPLGEDDDSIYLAVPKVLQPTGSSICWAACVASTVNYKYYGPGSAVYTAQDIADMYGYNTALGCAQVINTMNALFSNMQYTNNGGNNNNFPNIWSSLSSKDSPVIGRFEYSTGGGHFMVIRGMNYYGTFSVMDPLEAGATYRSGTITGTGNTRNFSIISYTGGSTLTLTHYGYKY
;
A
#
# COMPACT_ATOMS: atom_id res chain seq x y z
N MET A 1 39.27 24.86 -33.01
CA MET A 1 37.82 25.06 -33.25
C MET A 1 37.07 24.55 -32.01
N ARG A 2 36.68 25.47 -31.11
CA ARG A 2 36.04 25.15 -29.84
C ARG A 2 34.53 25.24 -30.05
N ILE A 3 33.81 24.13 -29.88
CA ILE A 3 32.35 24.10 -29.90
C ILE A 3 31.91 24.17 -28.45
N ALA A 4 31.24 25.27 -28.12
CA ALA A 4 30.63 25.50 -26.81
C ALA A 4 29.28 24.80 -26.72
N LEU A 5 29.15 23.81 -25.80
CA LEU A 5 27.86 23.24 -25.44
C LEU A 5 27.11 24.24 -24.56
N LYS A 6 25.99 24.76 -25.06
CA LYS A 6 25.03 25.52 -24.27
C LYS A 6 24.16 24.56 -23.45
N SER A 7 24.39 24.56 -22.14
CA SER A 7 23.50 23.93 -21.15
C SER A 7 22.16 24.67 -21.14
N LYS A 8 21.10 24.00 -21.57
CA LYS A 8 19.72 24.47 -21.32
C LYS A 8 19.33 24.03 -19.90
N ARG A 9 19.39 24.96 -18.95
CA ARG A 9 18.74 24.81 -17.65
C ARG A 9 17.24 24.93 -17.86
N THR A 10 16.54 23.80 -17.70
CA THR A 10 15.07 23.78 -17.59
C THR A 10 14.75 24.30 -16.18
N ILE A 11 14.17 25.49 -16.11
CA ILE A 11 13.63 26.06 -14.87
C ILE A 11 12.26 25.40 -14.70
N SER A 12 12.13 24.49 -13.74
CA SER A 12 10.82 24.04 -13.24
C SER A 12 10.17 25.20 -12.49
N ILE A 13 9.17 25.78 -13.10
CA ILE A 13 8.31 26.77 -12.45
C ILE A 13 7.28 25.97 -11.63
N ILE A 14 7.49 25.96 -10.31
CA ILE A 14 6.48 25.48 -9.36
C ILE A 14 5.38 26.54 -9.34
N PHE A 15 4.25 26.25 -9.98
CA PHE A 15 3.03 27.05 -9.84
C PHE A 15 2.38 26.69 -8.50
N SER A 16 2.73 27.44 -7.45
CA SER A 16 1.91 27.46 -6.23
C SER A 16 0.65 28.28 -6.52
N ILE A 17 -0.46 27.61 -6.77
CA ILE A 17 -1.76 28.28 -6.86
C ILE A 17 -2.20 28.61 -5.44
N VAL A 18 -1.93 29.83 -4.99
CA VAL A 18 -2.54 30.39 -3.78
C VAL A 18 -3.95 30.83 -4.17
N ILE A 19 -4.95 30.04 -3.81
CA ILE A 19 -6.35 30.48 -3.90
C ILE A 19 -6.62 31.39 -2.71
N ALA A 20 -6.56 32.70 -2.92
CA ALA A 20 -7.01 33.68 -1.95
C ALA A 20 -8.55 33.68 -1.91
N LEU A 21 -9.14 32.99 -0.94
CA LEU A 21 -10.57 33.06 -0.65
C LEU A 21 -10.87 34.33 0.15
N SER A 22 -11.52 35.30 -0.48
CA SER A 22 -12.13 36.43 0.18
C SER A 22 -13.36 35.95 0.97
N ILE A 23 -13.23 35.88 2.28
CA ILE A 23 -14.30 35.47 3.22
C ILE A 23 -15.19 36.68 3.47
N SER A 24 -16.44 36.64 3.01
CA SER A 24 -17.51 37.49 3.49
C SER A 24 -18.01 36.94 4.85
N PRO A 25 -18.14 37.75 5.89
CA PRO A 25 -18.60 37.26 7.18
C PRO A 25 -20.14 37.21 7.21
N ASN A 26 -20.73 36.16 6.72
CA ASN A 26 -22.12 35.84 7.05
C ASN A 26 -22.13 34.66 7.99
N ALA A 27 -22.31 34.98 9.28
CA ALA A 27 -22.47 34.02 10.35
C ALA A 27 -23.77 33.22 10.17
N PHE A 28 -23.65 32.00 9.66
CA PHE A 28 -24.60 30.96 9.97
C PHE A 28 -24.00 30.11 11.08
N ALA A 29 -24.53 30.27 12.28
CA ALA A 29 -24.26 29.35 13.38
C ALA A 29 -24.85 27.98 13.02
N VAL A 30 -24.06 27.15 12.33
CA VAL A 30 -24.27 25.72 12.26
C VAL A 30 -23.77 25.19 13.59
N THR A 31 -24.70 24.81 14.50
CA THR A 31 -24.35 23.99 15.65
C THR A 31 -23.49 22.82 15.19
N PRO A 32 -22.30 22.61 15.78
CA PRO A 32 -21.51 21.45 15.46
C PRO A 32 -22.31 20.24 15.97
N HIS A 33 -22.89 19.48 15.06
CA HIS A 33 -23.14 18.09 15.34
C HIS A 33 -21.76 17.47 15.52
N GLU A 34 -21.29 17.41 16.77
CA GLU A 34 -20.28 16.45 17.19
C GLU A 34 -20.87 15.07 16.91
N THR A 35 -20.73 14.63 15.66
CA THR A 35 -20.81 13.21 15.38
C THR A 35 -19.59 12.61 16.08
N ASN A 36 -19.79 12.17 17.32
CA ASN A 36 -18.95 11.18 17.97
C ASN A 36 -18.97 9.96 17.06
N ILE A 37 -18.09 9.95 16.05
CA ILE A 37 -17.88 8.79 15.19
C ILE A 37 -17.13 7.81 16.09
N GLN A 38 -17.90 7.03 16.85
CA GLN A 38 -17.37 5.86 17.53
C GLN A 38 -16.76 5.00 16.44
N ILE A 39 -15.44 4.84 16.50
CA ILE A 39 -14.77 3.78 15.74
C ILE A 39 -15.53 2.50 16.10
N HIS A 40 -16.15 1.88 15.12
CA HIS A 40 -16.90 0.66 15.35
C HIS A 40 -15.96 -0.35 15.96
N GLN A 41 -16.23 -0.84 17.18
CA GLN A 41 -15.35 -1.75 17.91
C GLN A 41 -14.83 -2.91 17.03
N PRO A 42 -15.65 -3.54 16.15
CA PRO A 42 -15.19 -4.59 15.24
C PRO A 42 -14.09 -4.15 14.26
N ILE A 43 -14.08 -2.88 13.84
CA ILE A 43 -13.01 -2.34 12.96
C ILE A 43 -11.72 -2.19 13.74
N TYR A 44 -11.82 -1.65 14.95
CA TYR A 44 -10.70 -1.50 15.86
C TYR A 44 -10.02 -2.83 16.14
N ASP A 45 -10.81 -3.85 16.51
CA ASP A 45 -10.31 -5.20 16.80
C ASP A 45 -9.58 -5.82 15.60
N LYS A 46 -10.06 -5.56 14.37
CA LYS A 46 -9.41 -6.03 13.14
C LYS A 46 -8.07 -5.35 12.88
N ILE A 47 -7.98 -4.04 13.09
CA ILE A 47 -6.71 -3.29 12.95
C ILE A 47 -5.73 -3.73 14.03
N GLU A 48 -6.18 -3.88 15.26
CA GLU A 48 -5.35 -4.38 16.37
C GLU A 48 -4.80 -5.78 16.07
N ALA A 49 -5.64 -6.71 15.63
CA ALA A 49 -5.22 -8.04 15.21
C ALA A 49 -4.18 -7.99 14.07
N ALA A 50 -4.37 -7.10 13.09
CA ALA A 50 -3.40 -6.92 12.01
C ALA A 50 -2.06 -6.36 12.52
N ILE A 51 -2.07 -5.40 13.45
CA ILE A 51 -0.85 -4.87 14.10
C ILE A 51 -0.14 -5.98 14.86
N LEU A 52 -0.87 -6.75 15.68
CA LEU A 52 -0.29 -7.89 16.42
C LEU A 52 0.38 -8.89 15.49
N SER A 53 -0.21 -9.15 14.33
CA SER A 53 0.29 -10.13 13.37
C SER A 53 1.59 -9.72 12.67
N ILE A 54 1.92 -8.43 12.61
CA ILE A 54 3.15 -7.92 12.00
C ILE A 54 4.24 -7.57 13.02
N LEU A 55 4.01 -7.81 14.30
CA LEU A 55 4.98 -7.50 15.37
C LEU A 55 6.36 -8.14 15.19
N PRO A 56 6.48 -9.39 14.69
CA PRO A 56 7.80 -9.97 14.42
C PRO A 56 8.65 -9.16 13.44
N GLU A 57 8.01 -8.30 12.65
CA GLU A 57 8.60 -7.49 11.59
C GLU A 57 8.26 -5.98 11.76
N LYS A 58 7.94 -5.56 12.96
CA LYS A 58 7.41 -4.22 13.29
C LYS A 58 8.25 -3.07 12.74
N GLU A 59 9.57 -3.25 12.65
CA GLU A 59 10.51 -2.27 12.11
C GLU A 59 10.20 -1.86 10.67
N HIS A 60 9.70 -2.79 9.86
CA HIS A 60 9.36 -2.55 8.46
C HIS A 60 8.02 -1.81 8.27
N TYR A 61 7.27 -1.66 9.35
CA TYR A 61 5.97 -1.01 9.38
C TYR A 61 5.96 0.30 10.18
N GLY A 62 7.15 0.85 10.46
CA GLY A 62 7.30 2.10 11.19
C GLY A 62 7.06 2.00 12.69
N LEU A 63 7.01 0.79 13.26
CA LEU A 63 6.72 0.53 14.66
C LEU A 63 8.00 0.19 15.47
N ASN A 64 9.15 0.73 15.02
CA ASN A 64 10.45 0.51 15.65
C ASN A 64 10.41 0.88 17.14
N ASP A 65 11.04 0.05 17.96
CA ASP A 65 11.26 0.28 19.41
C ASP A 65 9.99 0.62 20.22
N LEU A 66 8.80 0.55 19.60
CA LEU A 66 7.54 0.86 20.25
C LEU A 66 6.91 -0.39 20.87
N ASN A 67 6.36 -0.22 22.07
CA ASN A 67 5.44 -1.19 22.63
C ASN A 67 4.03 -0.92 22.12
N ILE A 68 3.22 -1.96 21.96
CA ILE A 68 1.83 -1.80 21.49
C ILE A 68 1.03 -0.88 22.42
N SER A 69 1.29 -0.94 23.72
CA SER A 69 0.63 -0.08 24.71
C SER A 69 0.94 1.42 24.55
N GLU A 70 1.97 1.76 23.79
CA GLU A 70 2.34 3.15 23.46
C GLU A 70 1.71 3.61 22.17
N LEU A 71 1.10 2.70 21.40
CA LEU A 71 0.41 3.02 20.15
C LEU A 71 -1.01 3.47 20.41
N SER A 72 -1.47 4.36 19.57
CA SER A 72 -2.86 4.76 19.54
C SER A 72 -3.37 4.91 18.12
N LEU A 73 -4.66 4.62 17.92
CA LEU A 73 -5.33 4.72 16.64
C LEU A 73 -6.05 6.07 16.53
N GLY A 74 -5.76 6.82 15.49
CA GLY A 74 -6.44 8.08 15.20
C GLY A 74 -7.84 7.87 14.63
N GLN A 75 -8.55 9.00 14.42
CA GLN A 75 -9.80 8.96 13.67
C GLN A 75 -9.53 8.55 12.22
N TYR A 76 -10.50 7.89 11.60
CA TYR A 76 -10.35 7.50 10.20
C TYR A 76 -10.33 8.71 9.27
N ILE A 77 -9.42 8.69 8.32
CA ILE A 77 -9.35 9.65 7.21
C ILE A 77 -10.25 9.11 6.10
N PRO A 78 -11.33 9.80 5.74
CA PRO A 78 -12.22 9.37 4.66
C PRO A 78 -11.50 9.48 3.31
N SER A 79 -11.87 8.60 2.39
CA SER A 79 -11.37 8.66 1.02
C SER A 79 -12.49 8.85 0.01
N PHE A 80 -12.14 9.51 -1.07
CA PHE A 80 -13.04 9.85 -2.17
C PHE A 80 -12.35 9.58 -3.50
N GLU A 81 -13.14 9.34 -4.54
CA GLU A 81 -12.68 9.37 -5.91
C GLU A 81 -13.42 10.44 -6.71
N ILE A 82 -12.83 10.88 -7.82
CA ILE A 82 -13.44 11.86 -8.69
C ILE A 82 -14.01 11.16 -9.91
N VAL A 83 -15.32 11.10 -9.99
CA VAL A 83 -16.05 10.50 -11.12
C VAL A 83 -16.98 11.57 -11.72
N ASN A 84 -16.88 11.82 -13.02
CA ASN A 84 -17.69 12.83 -13.71
C ASN A 84 -17.65 14.20 -13.03
N ASN A 85 -16.46 14.63 -12.58
CA ASN A 85 -16.19 15.88 -11.88
C ASN A 85 -16.89 16.04 -10.53
N LYS A 86 -17.27 14.93 -9.89
CA LYS A 86 -17.89 14.89 -8.56
C LYS A 86 -17.08 14.03 -7.62
N LEU A 87 -17.07 14.39 -6.34
CA LEU A 87 -16.52 13.57 -5.27
C LEU A 87 -17.49 12.43 -4.94
N VAL A 88 -17.02 11.21 -5.07
CA VAL A 88 -17.74 10.00 -4.72
C VAL A 88 -17.01 9.34 -3.55
N PRO A 89 -17.67 9.09 -2.40
CA PRO A 89 -17.05 8.39 -1.29
C PRO A 89 -16.61 6.97 -1.69
N LEU A 90 -15.41 6.58 -1.27
CA LEU A 90 -14.93 5.20 -1.35
C LEU A 90 -15.22 4.47 -0.04
N ASP A 91 -15.54 3.18 -0.13
CA ASP A 91 -15.56 2.27 1.03
C ASP A 91 -14.12 1.86 1.39
N LEU A 92 -13.28 2.85 1.61
CA LEU A 92 -11.88 2.72 1.97
C LEU A 92 -11.53 3.78 3.00
N TYR A 93 -11.10 3.35 4.16
CA TYR A 93 -10.83 4.19 5.32
C TYR A 93 -9.39 4.03 5.77
N PHE A 94 -8.74 5.14 6.08
CA PHE A 94 -7.36 5.17 6.54
C PHE A 94 -7.31 5.60 8.01
N TYR A 95 -6.64 4.81 8.83
CA TYR A 95 -6.45 5.08 10.25
C TYR A 95 -4.98 5.33 10.52
N PRO A 96 -4.59 6.58 10.86
CA PRO A 96 -3.23 6.84 11.29
C PRO A 96 -2.95 6.15 12.62
N ILE A 97 -1.77 5.55 12.72
CA ILE A 97 -1.25 4.94 13.94
C ILE A 97 -0.22 5.90 14.52
N PHE A 98 -0.42 6.30 15.76
CA PHE A 98 0.43 7.24 16.49
C PHE A 98 1.27 6.53 17.53
N ASP A 99 2.47 7.06 17.77
CA ASP A 99 3.30 6.71 18.91
C ASP A 99 2.89 7.47 20.19
N GLY A 100 3.62 7.23 21.30
CA GLY A 100 3.40 7.91 22.58
C GLY A 100 3.65 9.43 22.56
N GLU A 101 4.32 9.94 21.52
CA GLU A 101 4.56 11.36 21.31
C GLU A 101 3.51 12.02 20.39
N ASN A 102 2.47 11.29 20.02
CA ASN A 102 1.44 11.70 19.04
C ASN A 102 1.97 11.97 17.63
N LYS A 103 3.03 11.30 17.24
CA LYS A 103 3.55 11.33 15.87
C LYS A 103 2.95 10.16 15.09
N VAL A 104 2.48 10.40 13.87
CA VAL A 104 2.05 9.32 12.97
C VAL A 104 3.26 8.48 12.59
N VAL A 105 3.21 7.18 12.87
CA VAL A 105 4.31 6.23 12.60
C VAL A 105 3.95 5.19 11.55
N SER A 106 2.66 4.92 11.39
CA SER A 106 2.15 3.96 10.42
C SER A 106 0.72 4.30 10.00
N MET A 107 0.20 3.59 9.02
CA MET A 107 -1.17 3.74 8.52
C MET A 107 -1.82 2.36 8.41
N ALA A 108 -3.02 2.22 8.93
CA ALA A 108 -3.89 1.10 8.60
C ALA A 108 -4.94 1.55 7.57
N ALA A 109 -5.05 0.84 6.46
CA ALA A 109 -6.14 0.99 5.51
C ALA A 109 -7.12 -0.17 5.69
N ILE A 110 -8.41 0.10 5.60
CA ILE A 110 -9.46 -0.90 5.78
C ILE A 110 -10.57 -0.73 4.75
N THR A 111 -11.07 -1.84 4.23
CA THR A 111 -12.23 -1.89 3.33
C THR A 111 -12.98 -3.20 3.51
N THR A 112 -14.16 -3.33 2.92
CA THR A 112 -14.95 -4.56 2.90
C THR A 112 -15.10 -5.07 1.47
N VAL A 113 -14.76 -6.34 1.23
CA VAL A 113 -14.90 -7.00 -0.07
C VAL A 113 -15.65 -8.30 0.12
N ASN A 114 -16.80 -8.45 -0.52
CA ASN A 114 -17.65 -9.65 -0.44
C ASN A 114 -18.00 -10.08 0.99
N GLY A 115 -18.11 -9.12 1.92
CA GLY A 115 -18.38 -9.36 3.34
C GLY A 115 -17.13 -9.60 4.19
N ASP A 116 -15.97 -9.80 3.59
CA ASP A 116 -14.71 -9.92 4.29
C ASP A 116 -14.09 -8.53 4.52
N THR A 117 -13.60 -8.30 5.73
CA THR A 117 -12.84 -7.10 6.07
C THR A 117 -11.38 -7.28 5.69
N ILE A 118 -10.87 -6.43 4.82
CA ILE A 118 -9.48 -6.40 4.40
C ILE A 118 -8.77 -5.28 5.14
N VAL A 119 -7.66 -5.60 5.80
CA VAL A 119 -6.79 -4.64 6.48
C VAL A 119 -5.40 -4.69 5.84
N SER A 120 -4.84 -3.53 5.60
CA SER A 120 -3.44 -3.37 5.17
C SER A 120 -2.74 -2.38 6.08
N ILE A 121 -1.51 -2.68 6.50
CA ILE A 121 -0.67 -1.78 7.29
C ILE A 121 0.56 -1.43 6.45
N SER A 122 0.93 -0.15 6.48
CA SER A 122 2.04 0.39 5.69
C SER A 122 2.55 1.70 6.29
N THR A 123 3.78 2.07 5.97
CA THR A 123 4.31 3.43 6.20
C THR A 123 3.98 4.40 5.07
N ALA A 124 3.19 3.98 4.07
CA ALA A 124 2.76 4.87 2.99
C ALA A 124 2.01 6.10 3.54
N PHE A 125 2.29 7.26 2.97
CA PHE A 125 1.73 8.58 3.32
C PHE A 125 2.11 9.12 4.72
N VAL A 126 2.88 8.39 5.52
CA VAL A 126 3.27 8.81 6.87
C VAL A 126 4.04 10.13 6.86
N GLU A 127 5.03 10.27 5.98
CA GLU A 127 5.81 11.52 5.87
C GLU A 127 4.94 12.74 5.54
N GLN A 128 3.99 12.58 4.62
CA GLN A 128 3.06 13.64 4.23
C GLN A 128 2.13 14.02 5.39
N LEU A 129 1.61 13.03 6.13
CA LEU A 129 0.77 13.28 7.30
C LEU A 129 1.53 13.95 8.44
N GLN A 130 2.79 13.58 8.66
CA GLN A 130 3.65 14.26 9.65
C GLN A 130 3.93 15.72 9.31
N SER A 131 3.88 16.09 8.03
CA SER A 131 4.09 17.47 7.58
C SER A 131 2.89 18.39 7.82
N ILE A 132 1.74 17.84 8.20
CA ILE A 132 0.50 18.59 8.39
C ILE A 132 0.34 18.99 9.86
N MET A 133 -0.20 20.19 10.07
CA MET A 133 -0.52 20.64 11.42
C MET A 133 -1.60 19.72 12.05
N PRO A 134 -1.44 19.30 13.32
CA PRO A 134 -2.33 18.34 13.98
C PRO A 134 -3.82 18.68 13.94
N ASN A 135 -4.16 19.98 13.88
CA ASN A 135 -5.55 20.45 13.88
C ASN A 135 -6.19 20.56 12.49
N CYS A 136 -5.45 20.25 11.42
CA CYS A 136 -5.99 20.27 10.08
C CYS A 136 -6.94 19.10 9.85
N LYS A 137 -8.09 19.39 9.26
CA LYS A 137 -8.97 18.33 8.73
C LYS A 137 -8.37 17.80 7.43
N VAL A 138 -8.32 16.49 7.32
CA VAL A 138 -7.72 15.80 6.17
C VAL A 138 -8.66 14.77 5.56
N SER A 139 -8.60 14.62 4.25
CA SER A 139 -9.21 13.53 3.48
C SER A 139 -8.26 13.12 2.37
N ILE A 140 -8.43 11.90 1.85
CA ILE A 140 -7.68 11.40 0.70
C ILE A 140 -8.60 11.44 -0.52
N VAL A 141 -8.13 12.03 -1.62
CA VAL A 141 -8.89 12.14 -2.86
C VAL A 141 -8.09 11.50 -3.99
N TYR A 142 -8.68 10.52 -4.63
CA TYR A 142 -8.13 9.82 -5.79
C TYR A 142 -8.62 10.50 -7.08
N ASP A 143 -7.71 10.99 -7.86
CA ASP A 143 -8.00 11.64 -9.14
C ASP A 143 -7.41 10.84 -10.33
N SER A 144 -7.37 11.44 -11.53
CA SER A 144 -6.91 10.80 -12.76
C SER A 144 -5.39 10.52 -12.77
N ASP A 145 -4.60 11.19 -11.94
CA ASP A 145 -3.13 11.08 -11.95
C ASP A 145 -2.52 10.61 -10.61
N GLY A 146 -3.36 10.34 -9.60
CA GLY A 146 -2.92 9.78 -8.32
C GLY A 146 -3.77 10.19 -7.11
N PRO A 147 -3.40 9.71 -5.92
CA PRO A 147 -4.01 10.14 -4.68
C PRO A 147 -3.44 11.48 -4.21
N TYR A 148 -4.33 12.30 -3.68
CA TYR A 148 -4.02 13.57 -3.05
C TYR A 148 -4.50 13.61 -1.60
N LEU A 149 -3.71 14.23 -0.73
CA LEU A 149 -4.13 14.62 0.60
C LEU A 149 -4.74 16.02 0.53
N LEU A 150 -6.03 16.10 0.76
CA LEU A 150 -6.76 17.35 0.79
C LEU A 150 -6.86 17.85 2.23
N THR A 151 -6.44 19.09 2.46
CA THR A 151 -6.63 19.82 3.72
C THR A 151 -7.54 21.01 3.49
N GLN A 152 -7.87 21.75 4.55
CA GLN A 152 -8.63 23.01 4.43
C GLN A 152 -7.88 24.08 3.60
N HIS A 153 -6.56 23.99 3.48
CA HIS A 153 -5.72 25.04 2.91
C HIS A 153 -4.83 24.58 1.77
N THR A 154 -4.55 23.28 1.68
CA THR A 154 -3.58 22.75 0.72
C THR A 154 -4.03 21.41 0.17
N MET A 155 -3.51 21.09 -0.99
CA MET A 155 -3.63 19.79 -1.65
C MET A 155 -2.22 19.28 -1.91
N ILE A 156 -1.89 18.11 -1.36
CA ILE A 156 -0.56 17.50 -1.46
C ILE A 156 -0.71 16.21 -2.25
N LYS A 157 0.01 16.10 -3.35
CA LYS A 157 0.06 14.84 -4.11
C LYS A 157 0.81 13.80 -3.31
N LEU A 158 0.20 12.63 -3.12
CA LEU A 158 0.74 11.54 -2.32
C LEU A 158 1.59 10.57 -3.17
N ALA A 159 1.16 10.29 -4.39
CA ALA A 159 1.84 9.40 -5.32
C ALA A 159 1.38 9.64 -6.77
N ASP A 160 2.16 9.16 -7.73
CA ASP A 160 1.75 9.06 -9.14
C ASP A 160 1.19 7.67 -9.42
N TYR A 161 0.18 7.59 -10.28
CA TYR A 161 -0.23 6.29 -10.81
C TYR A 161 0.86 5.67 -11.68
N PRO A 162 0.98 4.35 -11.67
CA PRO A 162 1.77 3.66 -12.69
C PRO A 162 1.18 3.97 -14.07
N MET A 163 2.02 4.12 -15.09
CA MET A 163 1.56 4.24 -16.47
C MET A 163 0.67 3.03 -16.83
N ASN A 164 -0.45 3.30 -17.49
CA ASN A 164 -1.46 2.34 -17.96
C ASN A 164 -2.50 1.87 -16.91
N MET A 165 -2.62 2.50 -15.75
CA MET A 165 -3.77 2.29 -14.88
C MET A 165 -4.79 3.41 -15.10
N ASP A 166 -5.85 3.10 -15.83
CA ASP A 166 -7.03 3.96 -15.96
C ASP A 166 -8.08 3.47 -14.97
N PHE A 167 -8.27 4.22 -13.89
CA PHE A 167 -9.32 3.95 -12.91
C PHE A 167 -10.66 4.63 -13.28
N GLY A 168 -10.78 5.21 -14.48
CA GLY A 168 -11.96 5.94 -14.90
C GLY A 168 -12.24 7.22 -14.10
N ARG A 169 -11.22 7.77 -13.44
CA ARG A 169 -11.32 8.96 -12.59
C ARG A 169 -11.11 10.23 -13.38
N SER A 170 -11.80 11.29 -12.95
CA SER A 170 -11.64 12.64 -13.49
C SER A 170 -10.58 13.42 -12.71
N ASN A 171 -10.07 14.51 -13.35
CA ASN A 171 -9.08 15.37 -12.72
C ASN A 171 -9.70 16.24 -11.61
N ILE A 172 -9.01 16.42 -10.49
CA ILE A 172 -9.46 17.21 -9.33
C ILE A 172 -9.70 18.67 -9.68
N THR A 173 -8.99 19.22 -10.65
CA THR A 173 -9.18 20.60 -11.11
C THR A 173 -10.54 20.84 -11.77
N ALA A 174 -11.23 19.77 -12.21
CA ALA A 174 -12.56 19.84 -12.77
C ALA A 174 -13.67 19.81 -11.71
N VAL A 175 -13.33 19.55 -10.44
CA VAL A 175 -14.28 19.50 -9.32
C VAL A 175 -14.55 20.91 -8.82
N ASN A 176 -15.81 21.22 -8.56
CA ASN A 176 -16.21 22.51 -8.02
C ASN A 176 -15.64 22.70 -6.60
N SER A 177 -15.14 23.91 -6.28
CA SER A 177 -14.58 24.22 -4.96
C SER A 177 -15.56 23.99 -3.80
N SER A 178 -16.86 24.14 -4.03
CA SER A 178 -17.89 23.85 -3.02
C SER A 178 -18.02 22.35 -2.72
N GLU A 179 -17.76 21.48 -3.69
CA GLU A 179 -17.74 20.02 -3.46
C GLU A 179 -16.47 19.58 -2.72
N LEU A 180 -15.31 20.17 -3.05
CA LEU A 180 -14.07 19.91 -2.32
C LEU A 180 -14.19 20.30 -0.84
N GLN A 181 -14.94 21.37 -0.52
CA GLN A 181 -15.22 21.76 0.86
C GLN A 181 -16.17 20.77 1.59
N GLN A 182 -16.99 20.02 0.84
CA GLN A 182 -17.87 18.97 1.38
C GLN A 182 -17.13 17.66 1.68
N ALA A 183 -15.92 17.47 1.18
CA ALA A 183 -15.04 16.41 1.62
C ALA A 183 -14.66 16.66 3.10
N ASN A 184 -15.63 16.46 4.00
CA ASN A 184 -15.47 16.66 5.44
C ASN A 184 -14.35 15.78 5.98
N GLY A 185 -13.12 16.31 5.92
CA GLY A 185 -11.97 15.69 6.52
C GLY A 185 -12.13 15.62 8.05
N VAL A 186 -11.40 14.73 8.67
CA VAL A 186 -11.30 14.60 10.13
C VAL A 186 -10.03 15.22 10.63
N SER A 187 -10.07 15.76 11.84
CA SER A 187 -8.86 16.21 12.54
C SER A 187 -8.00 15.00 12.88
N LEU A 188 -6.68 15.13 12.70
CA LEU A 188 -5.72 14.12 13.12
C LEU A 188 -5.59 14.00 14.66
N LEU A 189 -6.33 14.80 15.40
CA LEU A 189 -6.42 14.72 16.86
C LEU A 189 -7.51 13.74 17.28
N GLY A 190 -7.28 13.02 18.33
CA GLY A 190 -8.23 12.08 18.93
C GLY A 190 -7.74 10.65 18.74
N THR A 191 -6.93 10.22 19.66
CA THR A 191 -6.34 8.90 19.64
C THR A 191 -7.06 7.98 20.63
N LYS A 192 -7.39 6.79 20.19
CA LYS A 192 -7.84 5.71 21.05
C LYS A 192 -6.63 4.80 21.31
N PRO A 193 -6.16 4.66 22.57
CA PRO A 193 -5.08 3.75 22.89
C PRO A 193 -5.38 2.34 22.40
N LEU A 194 -4.40 1.68 21.80
CA LEU A 194 -4.47 0.27 21.52
C LEU A 194 -4.38 -0.46 22.88
N THR A 195 -5.45 -1.13 23.26
CA THR A 195 -5.47 -1.97 24.46
C THR A 195 -5.43 -3.41 23.97
N PRO A 196 -4.25 -4.03 23.89
CA PRO A 196 -4.18 -5.42 23.45
C PRO A 196 -5.04 -6.25 24.40
N ASP A 197 -6.12 -6.82 23.91
CA ASP A 197 -6.75 -7.92 24.58
C ASP A 197 -5.77 -9.10 24.48
N LEU A 198 -4.97 -9.27 25.53
CA LEU A 198 -3.97 -10.34 25.64
C LEU A 198 -4.58 -11.76 25.55
N GLN A 199 -5.88 -11.88 25.39
CA GLN A 199 -6.56 -13.13 25.04
C GLN A 199 -6.50 -13.43 23.53
N ILE A 200 -6.25 -12.44 22.67
CA ILE A 200 -5.65 -12.67 21.35
C ILE A 200 -4.20 -13.01 21.69
N ARG A 201 -3.91 -14.30 21.82
CA ARG A 201 -2.58 -14.81 22.18
C ARG A 201 -1.54 -14.01 21.41
N PRO A 202 -0.56 -13.36 22.11
CA PRO A 202 0.66 -13.00 21.44
C PRO A 202 1.13 -14.28 20.78
N LEU A 203 1.45 -14.19 19.50
CA LEU A 203 2.05 -15.28 18.77
C LEU A 203 3.18 -15.82 19.68
N GLY A 204 3.04 -17.04 20.21
CA GLY A 204 4.04 -17.65 21.09
C GLY A 204 5.32 -17.95 20.31
N GLU A 205 6.41 -18.27 20.98
CA GLU A 205 7.70 -18.59 20.34
C GLU A 205 7.64 -19.80 19.37
N ASP A 206 6.53 -20.53 19.34
CA ASP A 206 6.24 -21.67 18.43
C ASP A 206 5.37 -21.25 17.21
N ASP A 207 5.34 -19.95 16.90
CA ASP A 207 4.37 -19.44 15.93
C ASP A 207 4.71 -19.71 14.48
N ASP A 208 3.71 -20.25 13.82
CA ASP A 208 3.63 -20.46 12.38
C ASP A 208 3.64 -19.12 11.60
N SER A 209 4.66 -18.33 11.78
CA SER A 209 4.93 -17.14 10.98
C SER A 209 6.29 -17.25 10.29
N ILE A 210 6.35 -16.79 9.06
CA ILE A 210 7.56 -16.76 8.25
C ILE A 210 7.66 -15.44 7.50
N TYR A 211 8.82 -14.79 7.60
CA TYR A 211 9.10 -13.55 6.88
C TYR A 211 10.53 -13.56 6.33
N LEU A 212 10.65 -13.39 5.04
CA LEU A 212 11.92 -13.34 4.34
C LEU A 212 12.35 -11.89 4.14
N ALA A 213 13.59 -11.57 4.41
CA ALA A 213 14.16 -10.23 4.20
C ALA A 213 14.45 -9.97 2.71
N VAL A 214 13.42 -9.99 1.90
CA VAL A 214 13.46 -9.80 0.44
C VAL A 214 13.82 -8.35 0.14
N PRO A 215 14.87 -8.06 -0.65
CA PRO A 215 15.26 -6.69 -0.93
C PRO A 215 14.18 -5.94 -1.71
N LYS A 216 13.96 -4.68 -1.35
CA LYS A 216 13.04 -3.83 -2.08
C LYS A 216 13.63 -3.43 -3.43
N VAL A 217 12.90 -3.73 -4.50
CA VAL A 217 13.22 -3.29 -5.85
C VAL A 217 12.03 -2.54 -6.41
N LEU A 218 12.22 -1.27 -6.72
CA LEU A 218 11.19 -0.43 -7.33
C LEU A 218 11.18 -0.61 -8.84
N GLN A 219 10.01 -0.55 -9.45
CA GLN A 219 9.91 -0.34 -10.88
C GLN A 219 10.14 1.13 -11.21
N PRO A 220 10.74 1.47 -12.37
CA PRO A 220 10.85 2.85 -12.81
C PRO A 220 9.47 3.50 -12.92
N THR A 221 9.38 4.76 -12.49
CA THR A 221 8.15 5.55 -12.60
C THR A 221 7.64 5.56 -14.04
N GLY A 222 6.35 5.31 -14.20
CA GLY A 222 5.74 5.30 -15.52
C GLY A 222 6.03 4.06 -16.36
N SER A 223 6.63 3.00 -15.81
CA SER A 223 6.86 1.74 -16.51
C SER A 223 5.80 0.69 -16.18
N SER A 224 5.73 -0.37 -16.99
CA SER A 224 4.86 -1.54 -16.79
C SER A 224 5.65 -2.80 -16.42
N ILE A 225 6.84 -2.63 -15.83
CA ILE A 225 7.77 -3.73 -15.53
C ILE A 225 7.79 -4.13 -14.04
N CYS A 226 6.63 -4.08 -13.36
CA CYS A 226 6.49 -4.59 -11.99
C CYS A 226 6.93 -6.05 -11.86
N TRP A 227 6.71 -6.86 -12.91
CA TRP A 227 7.18 -8.23 -12.99
C TRP A 227 8.71 -8.34 -12.91
N ALA A 228 9.42 -7.46 -13.61
CA ALA A 228 10.88 -7.46 -13.61
C ALA A 228 11.45 -7.04 -12.25
N ALA A 229 10.80 -6.09 -11.58
CA ALA A 229 11.14 -5.72 -10.20
C ALA A 229 10.95 -6.90 -9.23
N CYS A 230 9.86 -7.66 -9.37
CA CYS A 230 9.63 -8.87 -8.56
C CYS A 230 10.68 -9.97 -8.83
N VAL A 231 11.05 -10.19 -10.10
CA VAL A 231 12.12 -11.12 -10.46
C VAL A 231 13.45 -10.64 -9.87
N ALA A 232 13.83 -9.37 -10.05
CA ALA A 232 15.04 -8.80 -9.49
C ALA A 232 15.10 -8.98 -7.96
N SER A 233 14.04 -8.64 -7.26
CA SER A 233 13.95 -8.79 -5.81
C SER A 233 14.13 -10.25 -5.36
N THR A 234 13.44 -11.18 -6.03
CA THR A 234 13.52 -12.61 -5.73
C THR A 234 14.91 -13.18 -6.01
N VAL A 235 15.53 -12.81 -7.14
CA VAL A 235 16.88 -13.24 -7.54
C VAL A 235 17.94 -12.65 -6.60
N ASN A 236 17.85 -11.36 -6.27
CA ASN A 236 18.73 -10.71 -5.32
C ASN A 236 18.73 -11.44 -3.99
N TYR A 237 17.54 -11.76 -3.45
CA TYR A 237 17.41 -12.54 -2.22
C TYR A 237 18.07 -13.91 -2.32
N LYS A 238 17.72 -14.68 -3.36
CA LYS A 238 18.13 -16.10 -3.47
C LYS A 238 19.60 -16.31 -3.80
N TYR A 239 20.23 -15.41 -4.56
CA TYR A 239 21.62 -15.57 -4.98
C TYR A 239 22.61 -14.72 -4.17
N TYR A 240 22.18 -13.59 -3.65
CA TYR A 240 23.07 -12.64 -3.00
C TYR A 240 22.73 -12.41 -1.52
N GLY A 241 21.60 -12.96 -1.07
CA GLY A 241 21.18 -12.92 0.32
C GLY A 241 20.29 -11.73 0.69
N PRO A 242 19.83 -11.69 1.94
CA PRO A 242 18.95 -10.65 2.45
C PRO A 242 19.51 -9.24 2.23
N GLY A 243 18.63 -8.31 1.81
CA GLY A 243 19.00 -6.90 1.61
C GLY A 243 19.89 -6.59 0.41
N SER A 244 20.31 -7.59 -0.38
CA SER A 244 21.16 -7.38 -1.55
C SER A 244 20.40 -6.71 -2.70
N ALA A 245 21.02 -5.74 -3.39
CA ALA A 245 20.42 -4.98 -4.50
C ALA A 245 21.35 -5.04 -5.74
N VAL A 246 21.62 -6.24 -6.25
CA VAL A 246 22.51 -6.45 -7.40
C VAL A 246 21.81 -6.15 -8.72
N TYR A 247 20.57 -6.65 -8.87
CA TYR A 247 19.75 -6.39 -10.05
C TYR A 247 18.66 -5.38 -9.76
N THR A 248 18.44 -4.46 -10.70
CA THR A 248 17.30 -3.57 -10.76
C THR A 248 16.18 -4.17 -11.62
N ALA A 249 14.99 -3.57 -11.61
CA ALA A 249 13.90 -3.94 -12.52
C ALA A 249 14.32 -3.77 -13.99
N GLN A 250 15.06 -2.70 -14.30
CA GLN A 250 15.51 -2.43 -15.65
C GLN A 250 16.52 -3.47 -16.15
N ASP A 251 17.47 -3.87 -15.29
CA ASP A 251 18.45 -4.93 -15.67
C ASP A 251 17.74 -6.21 -16.09
N ILE A 252 16.72 -6.65 -15.34
CA ILE A 252 15.95 -7.86 -15.67
C ILE A 252 15.15 -7.67 -16.97
N ALA A 253 14.52 -6.52 -17.15
CA ALA A 253 13.76 -6.21 -18.36
C ALA A 253 14.66 -6.19 -19.61
N ASP A 254 15.85 -5.61 -19.50
CA ASP A 254 16.84 -5.53 -20.60
C ASP A 254 17.44 -6.91 -20.91
N MET A 255 17.78 -7.72 -19.90
CA MET A 255 18.26 -9.09 -20.08
C MET A 255 17.26 -9.96 -20.84
N TYR A 256 15.96 -9.74 -20.65
CA TYR A 256 14.91 -10.49 -21.35
C TYR A 256 14.45 -9.82 -22.66
N GLY A 257 14.77 -8.54 -22.85
CA GLY A 257 14.40 -7.79 -24.04
C GLY A 257 12.95 -7.31 -24.06
N TYR A 258 12.27 -7.23 -22.90
CA TYR A 258 10.88 -6.80 -22.78
C TYR A 258 10.71 -5.68 -21.75
N ASN A 259 10.17 -4.55 -22.20
CA ASN A 259 9.82 -3.39 -21.36
C ASN A 259 8.30 -3.20 -21.27
N THR A 260 7.52 -4.29 -21.29
CA THR A 260 6.06 -4.28 -21.24
C THR A 260 5.55 -5.23 -20.17
N ALA A 261 4.25 -5.15 -19.88
CA ALA A 261 3.59 -6.08 -18.97
C ALA A 261 3.63 -7.52 -19.49
N LEU A 262 3.87 -8.47 -18.62
CA LEU A 262 3.86 -9.90 -18.90
C LEU A 262 2.78 -10.63 -18.10
N GLY A 263 2.35 -11.80 -18.58
CA GLY A 263 1.51 -12.74 -17.81
C GLY A 263 2.34 -13.55 -16.80
N CYS A 264 1.72 -14.07 -15.73
CA CYS A 264 2.42 -14.77 -14.66
C CYS A 264 3.25 -15.97 -15.15
N ALA A 265 2.69 -16.84 -16.00
CA ALA A 265 3.42 -17.98 -16.56
C ALA A 265 4.68 -17.52 -17.33
N GLN A 266 4.57 -16.42 -18.08
CA GLN A 266 5.68 -15.87 -18.84
C GLN A 266 6.76 -15.31 -17.93
N VAL A 267 6.39 -14.61 -16.83
CA VAL A 267 7.32 -14.10 -15.81
C VAL A 267 8.12 -15.25 -15.20
N ILE A 268 7.45 -16.34 -14.81
CA ILE A 268 8.11 -17.49 -14.19
C ILE A 268 9.02 -18.22 -15.17
N ASN A 269 8.58 -18.39 -16.41
CA ASN A 269 9.42 -18.99 -17.46
C ASN A 269 10.66 -18.14 -17.74
N THR A 270 10.50 -16.81 -17.78
CA THR A 270 11.60 -15.86 -17.94
C THR A 270 12.61 -15.99 -16.81
N MET A 271 12.15 -15.95 -15.57
CA MET A 271 13.02 -16.08 -14.41
C MET A 271 13.80 -17.40 -14.42
N ASN A 272 13.13 -18.53 -14.71
CA ASN A 272 13.80 -19.83 -14.78
C ASN A 272 14.79 -19.94 -15.95
N ALA A 273 14.52 -19.26 -17.07
CA ALA A 273 15.42 -19.23 -18.22
C ALA A 273 16.68 -18.40 -17.96
N LEU A 274 16.53 -17.25 -17.31
CA LEU A 274 17.66 -16.38 -16.96
C LEU A 274 18.48 -16.93 -15.78
N PHE A 275 17.82 -17.63 -14.86
CA PHE A 275 18.41 -18.09 -13.60
C PHE A 275 18.05 -19.57 -13.34
N SER A 276 18.80 -20.49 -13.93
CA SER A 276 18.49 -21.93 -14.00
C SER A 276 18.28 -22.62 -12.64
N ASN A 277 18.84 -22.09 -11.56
CA ASN A 277 18.68 -22.66 -10.22
C ASN A 277 17.39 -22.21 -9.51
N MET A 278 16.64 -21.29 -10.09
CA MET A 278 15.40 -20.80 -9.46
C MET A 278 14.33 -21.89 -9.38
N GLN A 279 14.06 -22.59 -10.49
CA GLN A 279 13.14 -23.73 -10.56
C GLN A 279 11.76 -23.46 -9.97
N TYR A 280 11.20 -22.31 -10.31
CA TYR A 280 9.86 -21.93 -9.89
C TYR A 280 8.80 -22.61 -10.77
N THR A 281 7.69 -22.95 -10.15
CA THR A 281 6.49 -23.46 -10.82
C THR A 281 5.42 -22.39 -10.84
N ASN A 282 4.76 -22.21 -11.99
CA ASN A 282 3.61 -21.32 -12.11
C ASN A 282 2.33 -22.04 -11.71
N ASN A 283 1.56 -21.44 -10.81
CA ASN A 283 0.18 -21.84 -10.56
C ASN A 283 -0.75 -20.82 -11.26
N GLY A 284 -1.41 -21.28 -12.31
CA GLY A 284 -2.37 -20.50 -13.08
C GLY A 284 -3.80 -20.77 -12.65
N GLY A 285 -4.53 -19.73 -12.29
CA GLY A 285 -5.95 -19.78 -11.96
C GLY A 285 -6.25 -19.53 -10.48
N ASN A 286 -7.55 -19.30 -10.20
CA ASN A 286 -8.07 -18.80 -8.92
C ASN A 286 -7.95 -19.75 -7.72
N ASN A 287 -7.11 -20.76 -7.79
CA ASN A 287 -6.88 -21.71 -6.71
C ASN A 287 -5.59 -21.36 -5.96
N ASN A 288 -5.64 -20.32 -5.13
CA ASN A 288 -4.54 -19.96 -4.27
C ASN A 288 -4.33 -21.06 -3.22
N ASN A 289 -3.45 -22.00 -3.55
CA ASN A 289 -3.13 -23.11 -2.67
C ASN A 289 -2.21 -22.62 -1.54
N PHE A 290 -2.80 -22.37 -0.37
CA PHE A 290 -2.11 -21.91 0.83
C PHE A 290 -0.91 -22.80 1.20
N PRO A 291 -1.01 -24.15 1.22
CA PRO A 291 0.14 -25.02 1.49
C PRO A 291 1.31 -24.82 0.55
N ASN A 292 1.10 -24.57 -0.75
CA ASN A 292 2.18 -24.32 -1.70
C ASN A 292 2.91 -23.01 -1.40
N ILE A 293 2.15 -21.93 -1.12
CA ILE A 293 2.71 -20.63 -0.76
C ILE A 293 3.48 -20.75 0.55
N TRP A 294 2.89 -21.38 1.57
CA TRP A 294 3.52 -21.64 2.85
C TRP A 294 4.82 -22.44 2.72
N SER A 295 4.79 -23.58 1.99
CA SER A 295 5.96 -24.42 1.77
C SER A 295 7.08 -23.69 1.04
N SER A 296 6.76 -22.85 0.04
CA SER A 296 7.76 -22.04 -0.66
C SER A 296 8.49 -21.11 0.30
N LEU A 297 7.76 -20.45 1.19
CA LEU A 297 8.34 -19.52 2.16
C LEU A 297 9.11 -20.27 3.26
N SER A 298 8.49 -21.25 3.92
CA SER A 298 9.02 -21.88 5.13
C SER A 298 10.05 -22.97 4.84
N SER A 299 9.75 -23.89 3.93
CA SER A 299 10.61 -25.06 3.70
C SER A 299 11.66 -24.86 2.63
N LYS A 300 11.38 -23.97 1.66
CA LYS A 300 12.29 -23.69 0.54
C LYS A 300 13.04 -22.37 0.68
N ASP A 301 12.72 -21.59 1.73
CA ASP A 301 13.30 -20.25 1.94
C ASP A 301 13.21 -19.42 0.64
N SER A 302 12.03 -19.43 0.00
CA SER A 302 11.84 -18.86 -1.32
C SER A 302 10.59 -17.99 -1.36
N PRO A 303 10.74 -16.68 -1.66
CA PRO A 303 9.60 -15.78 -1.80
C PRO A 303 8.71 -16.20 -2.98
N VAL A 304 7.46 -15.78 -2.97
CA VAL A 304 6.47 -16.12 -3.98
C VAL A 304 6.18 -14.90 -4.84
N ILE A 305 6.28 -15.03 -6.17
CA ILE A 305 5.92 -13.96 -7.10
C ILE A 305 4.43 -14.06 -7.38
N GLY A 306 3.63 -13.09 -6.91
CA GLY A 306 2.19 -13.05 -7.07
C GLY A 306 1.75 -12.01 -8.10
N ARG A 307 0.78 -12.40 -8.97
CA ARG A 307 0.00 -11.47 -9.77
C ARG A 307 -1.31 -11.21 -9.06
N PHE A 308 -1.49 -9.99 -8.67
CA PHE A 308 -2.69 -9.49 -8.00
C PHE A 308 -3.54 -8.71 -9.00
N GLU A 309 -4.84 -8.91 -8.98
CA GLU A 309 -5.79 -8.20 -9.83
C GLU A 309 -6.53 -7.14 -9.04
N TYR A 310 -6.63 -5.94 -9.61
CA TYR A 310 -7.46 -4.87 -9.08
C TYR A 310 -8.94 -5.21 -9.22
N SER A 311 -9.74 -4.82 -8.24
CA SER A 311 -11.19 -4.96 -8.33
C SER A 311 -11.81 -4.22 -9.53
N THR A 312 -11.12 -3.20 -10.03
CA THR A 312 -11.49 -2.40 -11.21
C THR A 312 -10.93 -2.93 -12.54
N GLY A 313 -10.19 -4.03 -12.50
CA GLY A 313 -9.49 -4.61 -13.65
C GLY A 313 -8.00 -4.24 -13.70
N GLY A 314 -7.27 -4.94 -14.55
CA GLY A 314 -5.81 -4.84 -14.60
C GLY A 314 -5.12 -5.70 -13.54
N GLY A 315 -3.79 -5.74 -13.56
CA GLY A 315 -3.01 -6.57 -12.64
C GLY A 315 -1.66 -5.96 -12.31
N HIS A 316 -1.19 -6.30 -11.13
CA HIS A 316 0.07 -5.85 -10.58
C HIS A 316 0.84 -7.03 -9.99
N PHE A 317 2.16 -7.06 -10.17
CA PHE A 317 3.02 -8.06 -9.57
C PHE A 317 3.63 -7.55 -8.26
N MET A 318 3.58 -8.41 -7.24
CA MET A 318 4.22 -8.20 -5.95
C MET A 318 4.92 -9.49 -5.51
N VAL A 319 5.87 -9.37 -4.60
CA VAL A 319 6.55 -10.52 -3.99
C VAL A 319 5.94 -10.78 -2.62
N ILE A 320 5.27 -11.91 -2.44
CA ILE A 320 4.88 -12.40 -1.12
C ILE A 320 6.16 -12.89 -0.43
N ARG A 321 6.54 -12.20 0.64
CA ARG A 321 7.77 -12.45 1.38
C ARG A 321 7.55 -13.14 2.71
N GLY A 322 6.31 -13.19 3.14
CA GLY A 322 5.99 -13.78 4.42
C GLY A 322 4.50 -13.84 4.68
N MET A 323 4.13 -14.63 5.65
CA MET A 323 2.75 -14.79 6.11
C MET A 323 2.72 -15.44 7.49
N ASN A 324 1.60 -15.28 8.18
CA ASN A 324 1.28 -16.07 9.35
C ASN A 324 0.07 -16.98 9.08
N TYR A 325 -0.07 -17.97 9.92
CA TYR A 325 -1.18 -18.94 9.77
C TYR A 325 -2.55 -18.30 10.07
N TYR A 326 -2.57 -17.18 10.77
CA TYR A 326 -3.77 -16.55 11.32
C TYR A 326 -4.44 -15.52 10.42
N GLY A 327 -3.92 -15.27 9.24
CA GLY A 327 -4.64 -14.50 8.24
C GLY A 327 -3.97 -13.20 7.78
N THR A 328 -2.68 -13.03 7.99
CA THR A 328 -1.92 -11.89 7.46
C THR A 328 -0.77 -12.37 6.58
N PHE A 329 -0.49 -11.65 5.51
CA PHE A 329 0.69 -11.83 4.68
C PHE A 329 1.41 -10.50 4.45
N SER A 330 2.68 -10.58 4.08
CA SER A 330 3.54 -9.42 3.80
C SER A 330 4.05 -9.46 2.37
N VAL A 331 4.05 -8.31 1.70
CA VAL A 331 4.55 -8.17 0.34
C VAL A 331 5.60 -7.07 0.22
N MET A 332 6.56 -7.29 -0.67
CA MET A 332 7.32 -6.24 -1.32
C MET A 332 6.53 -5.77 -2.54
N ASP A 333 6.17 -4.50 -2.57
CA ASP A 333 5.44 -3.89 -3.68
C ASP A 333 6.36 -2.96 -4.47
N PRO A 334 6.58 -3.23 -5.77
CA PRO A 334 7.43 -2.40 -6.62
C PRO A 334 6.94 -0.96 -6.84
N LEU A 335 5.67 -0.67 -6.56
CA LEU A 335 5.06 0.65 -6.76
C LEU A 335 5.09 1.54 -5.52
N GLU A 336 5.16 0.96 -4.35
CA GLU A 336 5.07 1.69 -3.07
C GLU A 336 6.45 2.23 -2.66
N ALA A 337 6.78 3.44 -3.10
CA ALA A 337 8.06 4.07 -2.79
C ALA A 337 8.24 4.38 -1.29
N GLY A 338 7.17 4.77 -0.61
CA GLY A 338 7.19 5.22 0.80
C GLY A 338 7.18 4.11 1.85
N ALA A 339 7.11 2.83 1.45
CA ALA A 339 7.05 1.70 2.37
C ALA A 339 8.04 0.61 1.96
N THR A 340 8.69 -0.04 2.94
CA THR A 340 9.54 -1.21 2.64
C THR A 340 8.67 -2.39 2.30
N TYR A 341 7.67 -2.69 3.13
CA TYR A 341 6.71 -3.75 2.91
C TYR A 341 5.30 -3.28 3.27
N ARG A 342 4.31 -4.04 2.82
CA ARG A 342 2.90 -3.85 3.17
C ARG A 342 2.30 -5.16 3.65
N SER A 343 1.41 -5.10 4.62
CA SER A 343 0.61 -6.26 5.00
C SER A 343 -0.68 -6.34 4.19
N GLY A 344 -1.19 -7.56 4.04
CA GLY A 344 -2.51 -7.85 3.48
C GLY A 344 -3.22 -8.89 4.33
N THR A 345 -4.47 -9.18 4.00
CA THR A 345 -5.34 -10.11 4.72
C THR A 345 -5.52 -11.40 3.94
N ILE A 346 -5.44 -12.54 4.63
CA ILE A 346 -5.79 -13.86 4.10
C ILE A 346 -7.17 -14.21 4.64
N THR A 347 -8.12 -14.48 3.76
CA THR A 347 -9.49 -14.87 4.14
C THR A 347 -9.82 -16.28 3.62
N GLY A 348 -10.88 -16.86 4.15
CA GLY A 348 -11.26 -18.25 3.84
C GLY A 348 -10.55 -19.29 4.72
N THR A 349 -10.88 -20.55 4.50
CA THR A 349 -10.39 -21.69 5.28
C THR A 349 -9.92 -22.84 4.38
N GLY A 350 -9.18 -23.78 4.97
CA GLY A 350 -8.68 -24.95 4.23
C GLY A 350 -7.48 -24.61 3.33
N ASN A 351 -7.35 -25.35 2.23
CA ASN A 351 -6.19 -25.25 1.35
C ASN A 351 -6.29 -24.11 0.33
N THR A 352 -7.50 -23.66 0.00
CA THR A 352 -7.73 -22.53 -0.91
C THR A 352 -8.13 -21.32 -0.11
N ARG A 353 -7.32 -20.26 -0.15
CA ARG A 353 -7.55 -19.03 0.59
C ARG A 353 -7.39 -17.83 -0.33
N ASN A 354 -8.07 -16.73 0.03
CA ASN A 354 -7.96 -15.47 -0.69
C ASN A 354 -6.89 -14.59 -0.02
N PHE A 355 -5.98 -14.08 -0.83
CA PHE A 355 -4.94 -13.13 -0.42
C PHE A 355 -5.31 -11.76 -0.99
N SER A 356 -5.73 -10.86 -0.14
CA SER A 356 -6.18 -9.52 -0.55
C SER A 356 -5.38 -8.43 0.16
N ILE A 357 -5.06 -7.38 -0.58
CA ILE A 357 -4.29 -6.23 -0.08
C ILE A 357 -4.89 -4.94 -0.62
N ILE A 358 -4.80 -3.87 0.13
CA ILE A 358 -5.28 -2.56 -0.29
C ILE A 358 -4.13 -1.81 -0.99
N SER A 359 -4.36 -1.33 -2.20
CA SER A 359 -3.46 -0.40 -2.87
C SER A 359 -3.67 1.01 -2.32
N TYR A 360 -2.67 1.54 -1.63
CA TYR A 360 -2.71 2.93 -1.15
C TYR A 360 -2.68 3.91 -2.32
N THR A 361 -1.86 3.64 -3.33
CA THR A 361 -1.79 4.46 -4.54
C THR A 361 -3.04 4.32 -5.40
N GLY A 362 -3.55 3.11 -5.60
CA GLY A 362 -4.70 2.86 -6.47
C GLY A 362 -6.07 3.11 -5.81
N GLY A 363 -6.15 3.19 -4.49
CA GLY A 363 -7.42 3.36 -3.77
C GLY A 363 -8.41 2.21 -4.00
N SER A 364 -7.91 0.99 -4.16
CA SER A 364 -8.72 -0.19 -4.44
C SER A 364 -8.07 -1.46 -3.88
N THR A 365 -8.84 -2.53 -3.79
CA THR A 365 -8.34 -3.83 -3.36
C THR A 365 -7.72 -4.59 -4.52
N LEU A 366 -6.62 -5.28 -4.23
CA LEU A 366 -5.99 -6.24 -5.13
C LEU A 366 -6.12 -7.64 -4.51
N THR A 367 -6.46 -8.63 -5.34
CA THR A 367 -6.56 -10.03 -4.91
C THR A 367 -5.61 -10.89 -5.74
N LEU A 368 -4.88 -11.78 -5.07
CA LEU A 368 -3.98 -12.74 -5.72
C LEU A 368 -4.77 -13.68 -6.63
N THR A 369 -4.40 -13.76 -7.90
CA THR A 369 -5.03 -14.63 -8.90
C THR A 369 -4.09 -15.68 -9.45
N HIS A 370 -2.81 -15.35 -9.60
CA HIS A 370 -1.78 -16.25 -10.13
C HIS A 370 -0.50 -16.08 -9.33
N TYR A 371 0.28 -17.13 -9.21
CA TYR A 371 1.57 -17.03 -8.51
C TYR A 371 2.61 -18.01 -9.02
N GLY A 372 3.87 -17.66 -8.85
CA GLY A 372 5.02 -18.54 -9.03
C GLY A 372 5.67 -18.83 -7.69
N TYR A 373 5.95 -20.10 -7.44
CA TYR A 373 6.49 -20.58 -6.18
C TYR A 373 7.53 -21.69 -6.42
N LYS A 374 8.37 -21.90 -5.42
CA LYS A 374 9.33 -23.02 -5.45
C LYS A 374 8.69 -24.24 -4.80
N TYR A 375 8.63 -25.33 -5.60
CA TYR A 375 8.06 -26.60 -5.15
C TYR A 375 9.08 -27.41 -4.34
#